data_7e2d7cb75c7878092e0178908dc48a77
#
_entry.id   7e2d7cb75c7878092e0178908dc48a77
#
_cell.length_a   1.000
_cell.length_b   1.000
_cell.length_c   1.000
_cell.angle_alpha   90.00
_cell.angle_beta   90.00
_cell.angle_gamma   90.00
#
_symmetry.space_group_name_H-M   'P 1'
#
loop_
_entity.id
_entity.type
_entity.pdbx_description
1 polymer ?
#
loop_
_entity_poly.entity_id
_entity_poly.type
_entity_poly.pdbx_seq_one_letter_code
_entity_poly.pdbx_strand_id
1 'polypeptide(L)'
;MRLQTITRALAAFLLLSSPTVAAPPPLPQLQAYTVDAAWLQPMEPLRIADHTWQIGTQELTALLVETQDGLVLLDGGMPQMADHLLANLKRRGFAPRDLRLLLSSHAHADHAGPFAALKRSTGARVVASAASAVMLARGGSDDLHFGDDILFPPVVVDRVVMDGEVVAQGGVEFTAHFMPGHTPGSIGWTWNDTRDGKPVRLAYADSLTAPGYQLLANPRYPRIVEDYRRSFATVRALPCDVLLTPHPDFSGWDYAAGAAAGAKAMSCKAYADASERRFNAQLAEERRKAR
;
A
#
# COMPACT_ATOMS: atom_id res chain seq x y z
N MET A 1 -60.57 66.89 12.42
CA MET A 1 -60.11 65.91 11.41
C MET A 1 -58.57 66.00 11.32
N ARG A 2 -57.83 65.11 11.87
CA ARG A 2 -56.33 65.01 11.79
C ARG A 2 -55.98 63.88 10.90
N LEU A 3 -55.30 64.10 9.76
CA LEU A 3 -54.77 63.09 8.91
C LEU A 3 -53.46 62.57 9.53
N GLN A 4 -53.37 61.24 9.71
CA GLN A 4 -52.12 60.60 10.06
C GLN A 4 -51.45 60.10 8.80
N THR A 5 -50.22 60.56 8.58
CA THR A 5 -49.34 60.14 7.50
C THR A 5 -48.60 58.90 7.96
N ILE A 6 -48.77 57.77 7.26
CA ILE A 6 -48.05 56.50 7.51
C ILE A 6 -46.81 56.49 6.62
N THR A 7 -45.62 56.58 7.22
CA THR A 7 -44.34 56.43 6.55
C THR A 7 -43.99 54.95 6.47
N ARG A 8 -43.93 54.34 5.29
CA ARG A 8 -43.42 52.98 5.07
C ARG A 8 -41.91 53.04 4.93
N ALA A 9 -41.18 52.39 5.86
CA ALA A 9 -39.76 52.16 5.77
C ALA A 9 -39.50 50.94 4.89
N LEU A 10 -38.75 51.11 3.79
CA LEU A 10 -38.24 50.06 2.94
C LEU A 10 -36.96 49.49 3.58
N ALA A 11 -36.96 48.25 4.07
CA ALA A 11 -35.76 47.56 4.51
C ALA A 11 -35.08 46.94 3.28
N ALA A 12 -33.91 47.42 2.91
CA ALA A 12 -33.07 46.83 1.88
C ALA A 12 -32.29 45.66 2.47
N PHE A 13 -32.59 44.43 2.04
CA PHE A 13 -31.79 43.24 2.36
C PHE A 13 -30.55 43.24 1.45
N LEU A 14 -29.36 43.49 2.01
CA LEU A 14 -28.09 43.25 1.38
C LEU A 14 -27.81 41.76 1.41
N LEU A 15 -27.94 41.07 0.28
CA LEU A 15 -27.46 39.71 0.06
C LEU A 15 -25.92 39.72 0.02
N LEU A 16 -25.28 39.37 1.11
CA LEU A 16 -23.85 39.10 1.16
C LEU A 16 -23.60 37.79 0.41
N SER A 17 -23.14 37.87 -0.84
CA SER A 17 -22.60 36.72 -1.57
C SER A 17 -21.28 36.34 -0.94
N SER A 18 -21.26 35.19 -0.23
CA SER A 18 -20.01 34.56 0.24
C SER A 18 -19.14 34.22 -0.97
N PRO A 19 -17.85 34.56 -0.98
CA PRO A 19 -16.96 34.08 -2.04
C PRO A 19 -16.89 32.56 -2.03
N THR A 20 -17.29 31.94 -3.12
CA THR A 20 -17.01 30.51 -3.35
C THR A 20 -15.50 30.37 -3.50
N VAL A 21 -14.84 29.83 -2.48
CA VAL A 21 -13.44 29.40 -2.59
C VAL A 21 -13.44 28.23 -3.57
N ALA A 22 -12.85 28.43 -4.75
CA ALA A 22 -12.66 27.36 -5.71
C ALA A 22 -11.82 26.26 -5.06
N ALA A 23 -12.22 24.99 -5.24
CA ALA A 23 -11.41 23.86 -4.80
C ALA A 23 -10.00 23.99 -5.43
N PRO A 24 -8.93 23.71 -4.67
CA PRO A 24 -7.59 23.72 -5.25
C PRO A 24 -7.55 22.75 -6.43
N PRO A 25 -6.81 23.08 -7.50
CA PRO A 25 -6.67 22.18 -8.63
C PRO A 25 -6.10 20.83 -8.17
N PRO A 26 -6.50 19.70 -8.78
CA PRO A 26 -5.94 18.40 -8.45
C PRO A 26 -4.42 18.44 -8.61
N LEU A 27 -3.71 17.77 -7.72
CA LEU A 27 -2.25 17.73 -7.75
C LEU A 27 -1.78 17.18 -9.11
N PRO A 28 -0.85 17.87 -9.80
CA PRO A 28 -0.37 17.47 -11.13
C PRO A 28 0.12 16.02 -11.20
N GLN A 29 0.66 15.50 -10.10
CA GLN A 29 1.17 14.14 -9.95
C GLN A 29 0.13 13.04 -10.25
N LEU A 30 -1.15 13.32 -10.00
CA LEU A 30 -2.22 12.35 -10.27
C LEU A 30 -2.55 12.19 -11.76
N GLN A 31 -1.99 13.04 -12.63
CA GLN A 31 -2.25 13.03 -14.07
C GLN A 31 -1.05 12.52 -14.90
N ALA A 32 0.15 12.46 -14.32
CA ALA A 32 1.39 12.17 -15.03
C ALA A 32 1.68 10.69 -15.20
N TYR A 33 0.93 9.81 -14.51
CA TYR A 33 1.22 8.40 -14.42
C TYR A 33 0.11 7.56 -15.09
N THR A 34 0.46 6.92 -16.21
CA THR A 34 -0.44 5.97 -16.89
C THR A 34 -0.22 4.58 -16.29
N VAL A 35 -1.28 4.01 -15.72
CA VAL A 35 -1.26 2.67 -15.14
C VAL A 35 -1.93 1.66 -16.05
N ASP A 36 -1.56 0.39 -15.89
CA ASP A 36 -2.31 -0.71 -16.47
C ASP A 36 -3.75 -0.67 -15.93
N ALA A 37 -4.73 -0.80 -16.82
CA ALA A 37 -6.15 -0.79 -16.45
C ALA A 37 -6.50 -1.91 -15.47
N ALA A 38 -5.80 -3.03 -15.52
CA ALA A 38 -5.98 -4.16 -14.59
C ALA A 38 -5.61 -3.81 -13.14
N TRP A 39 -4.67 -2.89 -12.94
CA TRP A 39 -4.31 -2.40 -11.60
C TRP A 39 -5.43 -1.57 -10.95
N LEU A 40 -6.34 -1.04 -11.76
CA LEU A 40 -7.49 -0.28 -11.29
C LEU A 40 -8.79 -1.10 -11.29
N GLN A 41 -8.75 -2.36 -11.76
CA GLN A 41 -9.94 -3.20 -11.84
C GLN A 41 -10.43 -3.57 -10.42
N PRO A 42 -11.56 -3.00 -9.97
CA PRO A 42 -12.06 -3.24 -8.62
C PRO A 42 -12.53 -4.69 -8.44
N MET A 43 -12.48 -5.16 -7.20
CA MET A 43 -12.99 -6.47 -6.84
C MET A 43 -13.77 -6.42 -5.53
N GLU A 44 -14.66 -7.39 -5.32
CA GLU A 44 -15.29 -7.61 -4.04
C GLU A 44 -14.28 -8.19 -3.04
N PRO A 45 -14.48 -7.97 -1.72
CA PRO A 45 -13.62 -8.54 -0.70
C PRO A 45 -13.49 -10.06 -0.83
N LEU A 46 -12.23 -10.53 -0.96
CA LEU A 46 -11.91 -11.95 -1.06
C LEU A 46 -11.32 -12.43 0.27
N ARG A 47 -11.91 -13.48 0.86
CA ARG A 47 -11.42 -14.07 2.11
C ARG A 47 -10.11 -14.82 1.88
N ILE A 48 -9.06 -14.42 2.59
CA ILE A 48 -7.75 -15.10 2.59
C ILE A 48 -7.63 -16.04 3.80
N ALA A 49 -8.04 -15.57 4.97
CA ALA A 49 -8.11 -16.31 6.23
C ALA A 49 -9.37 -15.87 6.99
N ASP A 50 -9.60 -16.36 8.22
CA ASP A 50 -10.84 -16.07 8.93
C ASP A 50 -11.04 -14.58 9.20
N HIS A 51 -9.93 -13.85 9.46
CA HIS A 51 -9.92 -12.42 9.76
C HIS A 51 -9.10 -11.58 8.76
N THR A 52 -8.57 -12.20 7.70
CA THR A 52 -7.76 -11.53 6.67
C THR A 52 -8.45 -11.56 5.33
N TRP A 53 -8.57 -10.38 4.69
CA TRP A 53 -9.29 -10.18 3.44
C TRP A 53 -8.43 -9.41 2.44
N GLN A 54 -8.42 -9.84 1.18
CA GLN A 54 -7.99 -8.99 0.06
C GLN A 54 -9.14 -8.06 -0.31
N ILE A 55 -8.91 -6.75 -0.23
CA ILE A 55 -9.92 -5.70 -0.53
C ILE A 55 -9.45 -4.71 -1.60
N GLY A 56 -8.30 -4.92 -2.20
CA GLY A 56 -7.69 -4.08 -3.23
C GLY A 56 -8.31 -4.28 -4.61
N THR A 57 -7.47 -4.48 -5.61
CA THR A 57 -7.87 -4.73 -7.00
C THR A 57 -7.46 -6.14 -7.43
N GLN A 58 -7.76 -6.50 -8.69
CA GLN A 58 -7.42 -7.83 -9.18
C GLN A 58 -5.91 -8.07 -9.22
N GLU A 59 -5.10 -7.05 -9.49
CA GLU A 59 -3.65 -7.17 -9.66
C GLU A 59 -2.81 -6.42 -8.61
N LEU A 60 -3.45 -5.71 -7.67
CA LEU A 60 -2.78 -5.08 -6.54
C LEU A 60 -3.39 -5.52 -5.22
N THR A 61 -2.51 -6.01 -4.36
CA THR A 61 -2.91 -6.52 -3.04
C THR A 61 -3.10 -5.37 -2.06
N ALA A 62 -4.23 -5.37 -1.36
CA ALA A 62 -4.49 -4.56 -0.17
C ALA A 62 -5.17 -5.46 0.87
N LEU A 63 -4.44 -5.82 1.94
CA LEU A 63 -4.93 -6.78 2.93
C LEU A 63 -5.55 -6.09 4.13
N LEU A 64 -6.84 -6.33 4.34
CA LEU A 64 -7.54 -5.93 5.54
C LEU A 64 -7.46 -7.03 6.59
N VAL A 65 -6.98 -6.71 7.78
CA VAL A 65 -6.98 -7.62 8.92
C VAL A 65 -7.93 -7.09 10.00
N GLU A 66 -8.92 -7.91 10.35
CA GLU A 66 -9.89 -7.63 11.40
C GLU A 66 -9.26 -7.99 12.76
N THR A 67 -9.28 -7.04 13.71
CA THR A 67 -8.75 -7.22 15.06
C THR A 67 -9.80 -6.87 16.11
N GLN A 68 -9.56 -7.18 17.39
CA GLN A 68 -10.51 -6.87 18.47
C GLN A 68 -10.75 -5.36 18.64
N ASP A 69 -9.76 -4.51 18.32
CA ASP A 69 -9.82 -3.06 18.53
C ASP A 69 -9.75 -2.28 17.19
N GLY A 70 -10.36 -2.80 16.12
CA GLY A 70 -10.44 -2.16 14.82
C GLY A 70 -9.67 -2.91 13.76
N LEU A 71 -9.28 -2.21 12.69
CA LEU A 71 -8.77 -2.79 11.46
C LEU A 71 -7.34 -2.36 11.20
N VAL A 72 -6.59 -3.24 10.55
CA VAL A 72 -5.27 -2.96 9.98
C VAL A 72 -5.32 -3.18 8.48
N LEU A 73 -4.81 -2.23 7.69
CA LEU A 73 -4.67 -2.37 6.25
C LEU A 73 -3.19 -2.41 5.88
N LEU A 74 -2.77 -3.45 5.17
CA LEU A 74 -1.45 -3.57 4.56
C LEU A 74 -1.56 -3.18 3.09
N ASP A 75 -0.85 -2.13 2.71
CA ASP A 75 -0.91 -1.48 1.39
C ASP A 75 -2.33 -1.03 0.97
N GLY A 76 -2.46 -0.43 -0.18
CA GLY A 76 -3.74 0.11 -0.64
C GLY A 76 -3.89 0.22 -2.16
N GLY A 77 -2.82 -0.08 -2.91
CA GLY A 77 -2.86 0.08 -4.36
C GLY A 77 -2.62 1.51 -4.81
N MET A 78 -3.17 1.87 -5.96
CA MET A 78 -3.01 3.17 -6.63
C MET A 78 -3.71 4.31 -5.87
N PRO A 79 -3.28 5.58 -6.04
CA PRO A 79 -3.93 6.74 -5.41
C PRO A 79 -5.45 6.82 -5.64
N GLN A 80 -5.93 6.36 -6.78
CA GLN A 80 -7.35 6.37 -7.15
C GLN A 80 -8.19 5.35 -6.37
N MET A 81 -7.57 4.41 -5.64
CA MET A 81 -8.25 3.29 -4.98
C MET A 81 -8.84 3.63 -3.60
N ALA A 82 -8.61 4.82 -3.07
CA ALA A 82 -9.09 5.18 -1.73
C ALA A 82 -10.59 4.95 -1.53
N ASP A 83 -11.41 5.43 -2.46
CA ASP A 83 -12.88 5.28 -2.37
C ASP A 83 -13.33 3.82 -2.51
N HIS A 84 -12.65 3.04 -3.37
CA HIS A 84 -12.89 1.61 -3.51
C HIS A 84 -12.61 0.85 -2.21
N LEU A 85 -11.47 1.13 -1.57
CA LEU A 85 -11.11 0.52 -0.29
C LEU A 85 -12.12 0.86 0.81
N LEU A 86 -12.53 2.13 0.90
CA LEU A 86 -13.57 2.57 1.85
C LEU A 86 -14.93 1.91 1.58
N ALA A 87 -15.27 1.71 0.29
CA ALA A 87 -16.49 0.98 -0.07
C ALA A 87 -16.39 -0.50 0.34
N ASN A 88 -15.24 -1.14 0.18
CA ASN A 88 -15.00 -2.52 0.61
C ASN A 88 -15.04 -2.67 2.15
N LEU A 89 -14.48 -1.69 2.90
CA LEU A 89 -14.68 -1.63 4.37
C LEU A 89 -16.16 -1.62 4.73
N LYS A 90 -16.95 -0.76 4.06
CA LYS A 90 -18.39 -0.68 4.28
C LYS A 90 -19.13 -1.99 3.93
N ARG A 91 -18.74 -2.66 2.83
CA ARG A 91 -19.31 -3.97 2.46
C ARG A 91 -19.03 -5.03 3.53
N ARG A 92 -17.88 -4.94 4.20
CA ARG A 92 -17.54 -5.78 5.35
C ARG A 92 -18.26 -5.37 6.65
N GLY A 93 -19.07 -4.30 6.63
CA GLY A 93 -19.82 -3.82 7.80
C GLY A 93 -19.07 -2.84 8.69
N PHE A 94 -17.91 -2.34 8.25
CA PHE A 94 -17.07 -1.43 9.03
C PHE A 94 -17.27 0.03 8.61
N ALA A 95 -17.08 0.95 9.57
CA ALA A 95 -17.00 2.37 9.31
C ALA A 95 -15.54 2.80 9.02
N PRO A 96 -15.30 3.90 8.30
CA PRO A 96 -13.94 4.40 8.05
C PRO A 96 -13.12 4.57 9.31
N ARG A 97 -13.71 5.05 10.41
CA ARG A 97 -13.04 5.26 11.72
C ARG A 97 -12.55 3.97 12.39
N ASP A 98 -13.01 2.79 11.93
CA ASP A 98 -12.58 1.51 12.48
C ASP A 98 -11.19 1.13 11.96
N LEU A 99 -10.72 1.73 10.86
CA LEU A 99 -9.35 1.58 10.36
C LEU A 99 -8.38 2.31 11.29
N ARG A 100 -7.47 1.57 11.91
CA ARG A 100 -6.52 2.08 12.92
C ARG A 100 -5.11 2.24 12.42
N LEU A 101 -4.64 1.29 11.60
CA LEU A 101 -3.28 1.27 11.09
C LEU A 101 -3.26 1.06 9.58
N LEU A 102 -2.32 1.74 8.93
CA LEU A 102 -1.88 1.52 7.56
C LEU A 102 -0.44 1.04 7.63
N LEU A 103 -0.18 -0.21 7.29
CA LEU A 103 1.17 -0.80 7.24
C LEU A 103 1.67 -0.75 5.79
N SER A 104 2.81 -0.13 5.56
CA SER A 104 3.42 -0.05 4.24
C SER A 104 4.35 -1.22 4.01
N SER A 105 4.31 -1.83 2.81
CA SER A 105 5.36 -2.70 2.32
C SER A 105 6.53 -1.86 1.80
N HIS A 106 6.25 -0.98 0.84
CA HIS A 106 7.21 0.00 0.33
C HIS A 106 6.49 1.25 -0.21
N ALA A 107 7.26 2.28 -0.54
CA ALA A 107 6.75 3.60 -0.83
C ALA A 107 6.65 3.90 -2.35
N HIS A 108 6.02 3.00 -3.12
CA HIS A 108 5.64 3.27 -4.51
C HIS A 108 4.14 3.60 -4.62
N ALA A 109 3.76 4.25 -5.72
CA ALA A 109 2.41 4.76 -5.95
C ALA A 109 1.34 3.65 -6.01
N ASP A 110 1.71 2.47 -6.48
CA ASP A 110 0.85 1.30 -6.66
C ASP A 110 0.63 0.49 -5.37
N HIS A 111 1.23 0.93 -4.25
CA HIS A 111 1.07 0.30 -2.93
C HIS A 111 0.66 1.30 -1.85
N ALA A 112 1.36 2.41 -1.74
CA ALA A 112 1.09 3.45 -0.74
C ALA A 112 0.27 4.64 -1.29
N GLY A 113 -0.13 4.58 -2.55
CA GLY A 113 -0.81 5.68 -3.25
C GLY A 113 -2.01 6.28 -2.53
N PRO A 114 -2.95 5.50 -1.97
CA PRO A 114 -4.13 6.02 -1.31
C PRO A 114 -3.92 6.41 0.16
N PHE A 115 -2.73 6.19 0.75
CA PHE A 115 -2.49 6.38 2.19
C PHE A 115 -2.83 7.79 2.68
N ALA A 116 -2.50 8.83 1.92
CA ALA A 116 -2.83 10.19 2.29
C ALA A 116 -4.35 10.44 2.37
N ALA A 117 -5.12 9.89 1.44
CA ALA A 117 -6.58 9.98 1.41
C ALA A 117 -7.21 9.13 2.53
N LEU A 118 -6.74 7.90 2.70
CA LEU A 118 -7.20 7.01 3.76
C LEU A 118 -6.92 7.60 5.15
N LYS A 119 -5.70 8.09 5.40
CA LYS A 119 -5.35 8.74 6.67
C LYS A 119 -6.28 9.91 6.99
N ARG A 120 -6.59 10.77 6.00
CA ARG A 120 -7.52 11.89 6.21
C ARG A 120 -8.95 11.44 6.50
N SER A 121 -9.43 10.38 5.82
CA SER A 121 -10.82 9.93 5.93
C SER A 121 -11.09 9.08 7.16
N THR A 122 -10.06 8.41 7.69
CA THR A 122 -10.21 7.40 8.74
C THR A 122 -9.56 7.79 10.07
N GLY A 123 -8.52 8.64 10.03
CA GLY A 123 -7.67 8.93 11.17
C GLY A 123 -6.64 7.82 11.45
N ALA A 124 -6.49 6.83 10.57
CA ALA A 124 -5.53 5.74 10.73
C ALA A 124 -4.08 6.24 10.78
N ARG A 125 -3.25 5.59 11.59
CA ARG A 125 -1.82 5.90 11.69
C ARG A 125 -1.03 5.08 10.67
N VAL A 126 -0.09 5.74 9.99
CA VAL A 126 0.81 5.12 9.01
C VAL A 126 2.07 4.59 9.70
N VAL A 127 2.41 3.35 9.41
CA VAL A 127 3.60 2.65 9.91
C VAL A 127 4.47 2.21 8.74
N ALA A 128 5.76 2.53 8.78
CA ALA A 128 6.71 2.22 7.71
C ALA A 128 8.16 2.14 8.25
N SER A 129 9.12 1.73 7.42
CA SER A 129 10.55 1.88 7.71
C SER A 129 10.98 3.35 7.63
N ALA A 130 12.15 3.67 8.17
CA ALA A 130 12.72 5.02 8.11
C ALA A 130 12.95 5.46 6.64
N ALA A 131 13.43 4.58 5.77
CA ALA A 131 13.67 4.91 4.36
C ALA A 131 12.34 5.14 3.61
N SER A 132 11.33 4.29 3.84
CA SER A 132 9.98 4.50 3.29
C SER A 132 9.33 5.77 3.83
N ALA A 133 9.55 6.14 5.11
CA ALA A 133 9.01 7.37 5.69
C ALA A 133 9.48 8.63 4.96
N VAL A 134 10.75 8.67 4.55
CA VAL A 134 11.30 9.77 3.73
C VAL A 134 10.63 9.83 2.37
N MET A 135 10.47 8.69 1.70
CA MET A 135 9.85 8.61 0.38
C MET A 135 8.35 8.94 0.43
N LEU A 136 7.61 8.43 1.42
CA LEU A 136 6.20 8.73 1.65
C LEU A 136 5.97 10.23 1.91
N ALA A 137 6.86 10.87 2.68
CA ALA A 137 6.77 12.31 2.95
C ALA A 137 7.02 13.17 1.69
N ARG A 138 7.76 12.65 0.70
CA ARG A 138 8.01 13.30 -0.60
C ARG A 138 6.99 12.91 -1.67
N GLY A 139 6.09 11.96 -1.40
CA GLY A 139 5.11 11.49 -2.37
C GLY A 139 5.77 10.80 -3.57
N GLY A 140 6.83 10.03 -3.35
CA GLY A 140 7.56 9.32 -4.39
C GLY A 140 8.56 10.16 -5.18
N SER A 141 8.67 11.48 -4.90
CA SER A 141 9.62 12.35 -5.62
C SER A 141 11.07 11.95 -5.35
N ASP A 142 11.91 12.08 -6.38
CA ASP A 142 13.31 11.69 -6.38
C ASP A 142 13.49 10.19 -6.05
N ASP A 143 12.62 9.33 -6.60
CA ASP A 143 12.78 7.89 -6.50
C ASP A 143 14.13 7.43 -7.08
N LEU A 144 14.73 6.39 -6.49
CA LEU A 144 16.07 5.94 -6.88
C LEU A 144 16.12 5.38 -8.32
N HIS A 145 15.02 4.86 -8.81
CA HIS A 145 14.90 4.17 -10.09
C HIS A 145 14.04 4.93 -11.10
N PHE A 146 12.98 5.60 -10.61
CA PHE A 146 11.95 6.22 -11.44
C PHE A 146 11.99 7.75 -11.42
N GLY A 147 12.83 8.38 -10.56
CA GLY A 147 12.86 9.84 -10.45
C GLY A 147 11.50 10.39 -10.01
N ASP A 148 10.90 11.24 -10.82
CA ASP A 148 9.57 11.83 -10.57
C ASP A 148 8.46 11.24 -11.46
N ASP A 149 8.70 10.07 -12.08
CA ASP A 149 7.74 9.47 -13.03
C ASP A 149 6.53 8.82 -12.33
N ILE A 150 6.65 8.43 -11.05
CA ILE A 150 5.60 7.70 -10.31
C ILE A 150 5.20 8.41 -9.00
N LEU A 151 4.79 9.66 -9.10
CA LEU A 151 4.40 10.48 -7.95
C LEU A 151 3.02 10.11 -7.40
N PHE A 152 2.85 10.29 -6.09
CA PHE A 152 1.59 10.08 -5.38
C PHE A 152 1.41 11.11 -4.26
N PRO A 153 0.20 11.29 -3.69
CA PRO A 153 -0.02 12.25 -2.62
C PRO A 153 0.87 11.96 -1.39
N PRO A 154 1.69 12.92 -0.95
CA PRO A 154 2.58 12.73 0.19
C PRO A 154 1.82 12.44 1.48
N VAL A 155 2.41 11.61 2.33
CA VAL A 155 1.85 11.26 3.63
C VAL A 155 2.94 11.18 4.70
N VAL A 156 2.64 11.70 5.88
CA VAL A 156 3.53 11.63 7.04
C VAL A 156 3.32 10.31 7.77
N VAL A 157 4.42 9.59 8.02
CA VAL A 157 4.47 8.37 8.83
C VAL A 157 4.35 8.71 10.30
N ASP A 158 3.48 8.02 11.02
CA ASP A 158 3.23 8.24 12.45
C ASP A 158 4.12 7.37 13.34
N ARG A 159 4.56 6.20 12.83
CA ARG A 159 5.47 5.28 13.52
C ARG A 159 6.47 4.70 12.55
N VAL A 160 7.74 4.90 12.85
CA VAL A 160 8.85 4.22 12.17
C VAL A 160 9.14 2.93 12.92
N VAL A 161 9.32 1.82 12.20
CA VAL A 161 9.66 0.51 12.77
C VAL A 161 11.07 0.07 12.39
N MET A 162 11.63 -0.81 13.20
CA MET A 162 12.90 -1.48 12.97
C MET A 162 12.68 -2.94 12.48
N ASP A 163 13.74 -3.55 11.94
CA ASP A 163 13.70 -4.97 11.57
C ASP A 163 13.44 -5.86 12.80
N GLY A 164 12.53 -6.80 12.69
CA GLY A 164 12.07 -7.67 13.76
C GLY A 164 11.12 -7.01 14.77
N GLU A 165 10.80 -5.72 14.61
CA GLU A 165 9.89 -5.04 15.53
C GLU A 165 8.45 -5.50 15.35
N VAL A 166 7.72 -5.61 16.47
CA VAL A 166 6.32 -6.01 16.52
C VAL A 166 5.42 -4.77 16.65
N VAL A 167 4.43 -4.69 15.77
CA VAL A 167 3.32 -3.74 15.84
C VAL A 167 2.07 -4.50 16.27
N ALA A 168 1.61 -4.25 17.49
CA ALA A 168 0.41 -4.89 18.02
C ALA A 168 -0.83 -4.01 17.79
N GLN A 169 -1.95 -4.64 17.38
CA GLN A 169 -3.26 -4.01 17.26
C GLN A 169 -4.35 -5.03 17.59
N GLY A 170 -5.17 -4.75 18.59
CA GLY A 170 -6.36 -5.54 18.95
C GLY A 170 -6.08 -7.05 19.09
N GLY A 171 -4.97 -7.43 19.75
CA GLY A 171 -4.59 -8.82 19.97
C GLY A 171 -3.85 -9.48 18.81
N VAL A 172 -3.68 -8.80 17.67
CA VAL A 172 -2.86 -9.29 16.54
C VAL A 172 -1.49 -8.63 16.56
N GLU A 173 -0.44 -9.43 16.39
CA GLU A 173 0.95 -8.99 16.35
C GLU A 173 1.48 -9.08 14.92
N PHE A 174 1.89 -7.93 14.37
CA PHE A 174 2.51 -7.82 13.05
C PHE A 174 4.01 -7.64 13.22
N THR A 175 4.80 -8.62 12.79
CA THR A 175 6.27 -8.53 12.84
C THR A 175 6.78 -7.96 11.52
N ALA A 176 7.59 -6.90 11.60
CA ALA A 176 8.25 -6.27 10.46
C ALA A 176 9.52 -7.06 10.08
N HIS A 177 9.69 -7.40 8.81
CA HIS A 177 10.87 -8.05 8.26
C HIS A 177 11.46 -7.19 7.14
N PHE A 178 12.63 -6.62 7.34
CA PHE A 178 13.23 -5.77 6.33
C PHE A 178 13.71 -6.58 5.12
N MET A 179 13.27 -6.14 3.94
CA MET A 179 13.53 -6.78 2.65
C MET A 179 14.04 -5.77 1.62
N PRO A 180 15.15 -5.02 1.92
CA PRO A 180 15.65 -3.98 1.03
C PRO A 180 16.08 -4.57 -0.32
N GLY A 181 15.97 -3.76 -1.38
CA GLY A 181 16.34 -4.16 -2.75
C GLY A 181 15.43 -3.52 -3.77
N HIS A 182 14.14 -3.87 -3.76
CA HIS A 182 13.13 -3.21 -4.59
C HIS A 182 13.03 -1.73 -4.24
N THR A 183 12.95 -1.43 -2.95
CA THR A 183 13.32 -0.11 -2.40
C THR A 183 14.25 -0.31 -1.20
N PRO A 184 15.02 0.71 -0.78
CA PRO A 184 15.80 0.64 0.46
C PRO A 184 14.94 0.45 1.71
N GLY A 185 13.66 0.83 1.63
CA GLY A 185 12.70 0.81 2.74
C GLY A 185 11.74 -0.36 2.75
N SER A 186 11.89 -1.33 1.86
CA SER A 186 11.00 -2.47 1.72
C SER A 186 10.87 -3.30 2.99
N ILE A 187 9.62 -3.61 3.38
CA ILE A 187 9.26 -4.40 4.57
C ILE A 187 8.26 -5.50 4.17
N GLY A 188 8.52 -6.73 4.59
CA GLY A 188 7.48 -7.75 4.70
C GLY A 188 6.87 -7.77 6.09
N TRP A 189 5.66 -8.29 6.20
CA TRP A 189 4.92 -8.41 7.44
C TRP A 189 4.47 -9.84 7.67
N THR A 190 4.57 -10.34 8.90
CA THR A 190 4.01 -11.64 9.28
C THR A 190 3.07 -11.49 10.46
N TRP A 191 2.00 -12.27 10.46
CA TRP A 191 1.04 -12.35 11.57
C TRP A 191 0.37 -13.73 11.60
N ASN A 192 -0.27 -14.03 12.71
CA ASN A 192 -1.06 -15.23 12.89
C ASN A 192 -2.55 -14.93 12.67
N ASP A 193 -3.25 -15.85 12.03
CA ASP A 193 -4.70 -15.87 11.87
C ASP A 193 -5.20 -17.32 12.00
N THR A 194 -6.45 -17.57 11.72
CA THR A 194 -7.01 -18.92 11.53
C THR A 194 -7.58 -19.05 10.12
N ARG A 195 -7.61 -20.28 9.62
CA ARG A 195 -8.34 -20.64 8.39
C ARG A 195 -9.22 -21.84 8.70
N ASP A 196 -10.53 -21.60 8.62
CA ASP A 196 -11.55 -22.59 9.03
C ASP A 196 -11.30 -23.07 10.48
N GLY A 197 -10.98 -22.13 11.37
CA GLY A 197 -10.71 -22.33 12.78
C GLY A 197 -9.34 -22.96 13.11
N LYS A 198 -8.49 -23.24 12.11
CA LYS A 198 -7.13 -23.81 12.31
C LYS A 198 -6.09 -22.70 12.25
N PRO A 199 -5.11 -22.67 13.16
CA PRO A 199 -4.04 -21.67 13.12
C PRO A 199 -3.29 -21.67 11.79
N VAL A 200 -3.00 -20.48 11.28
CA VAL A 200 -2.25 -20.25 10.05
C VAL A 200 -1.34 -19.04 10.21
N ARG A 201 -0.11 -19.14 9.71
CA ARG A 201 0.85 -18.03 9.68
C ARG A 201 0.83 -17.39 8.30
N LEU A 202 0.49 -16.11 8.25
CA LEU A 202 0.49 -15.35 7.02
C LEU A 202 1.79 -14.57 6.91
N ALA A 203 2.31 -14.48 5.69
CA ALA A 203 3.44 -13.65 5.33
C ALA A 203 3.06 -12.79 4.12
N TYR A 204 3.12 -11.48 4.28
CA TYR A 204 3.07 -10.51 3.20
C TYR A 204 4.51 -10.12 2.89
N ALA A 205 5.12 -10.81 1.92
CA ALA A 205 6.49 -10.54 1.49
C ALA A 205 6.48 -9.43 0.43
N ASP A 206 7.32 -8.44 0.63
CA ASP A 206 7.44 -7.34 -0.33
C ASP A 206 7.98 -7.78 -1.69
N SER A 207 7.92 -6.90 -2.68
CA SER A 207 8.40 -7.13 -4.03
C SER A 207 9.88 -7.47 -4.05
N LEU A 208 10.23 -8.59 -4.71
CA LEU A 208 11.61 -9.01 -4.95
C LEU A 208 12.02 -8.85 -6.43
N THR A 209 11.34 -7.96 -7.15
CA THR A 209 11.60 -7.64 -8.56
C THR A 209 12.49 -6.41 -8.71
N ALA A 210 13.23 -6.32 -9.82
CA ALA A 210 14.09 -5.20 -10.15
C ALA A 210 13.76 -4.69 -11.58
N PRO A 211 12.56 -4.13 -11.83
CA PRO A 211 12.08 -3.79 -13.17
C PRO A 211 12.88 -2.63 -13.77
N GLY A 212 13.77 -2.92 -14.73
CA GLY A 212 14.59 -1.89 -15.37
C GLY A 212 15.67 -1.27 -14.49
N TYR A 213 15.89 -1.80 -13.28
CA TYR A 213 16.87 -1.25 -12.35
C TYR A 213 18.31 -1.49 -12.84
N GLN A 214 19.17 -0.50 -12.62
CA GLN A 214 20.62 -0.66 -12.73
C GLN A 214 21.14 -1.41 -11.50
N LEU A 215 21.60 -2.64 -11.67
CA LEU A 215 22.11 -3.47 -10.57
C LEU A 215 23.62 -3.32 -10.37
N LEU A 216 24.37 -3.06 -11.47
CA LEU A 216 25.80 -2.91 -11.41
C LEU A 216 26.21 -1.43 -11.27
N ALA A 217 27.13 -1.16 -10.36
CA ALA A 217 27.69 0.17 -10.15
C ALA A 217 26.62 1.27 -10.03
N ASN A 218 25.50 0.97 -9.39
CA ASN A 218 24.43 1.94 -9.19
C ASN A 218 24.90 3.04 -8.22
N PRO A 219 25.04 4.30 -8.68
CA PRO A 219 25.60 5.36 -7.83
C PRO A 219 24.61 5.81 -6.74
N ARG A 220 23.31 5.61 -6.94
CA ARG A 220 22.25 5.99 -5.99
C ARG A 220 21.93 4.87 -5.00
N TYR A 221 22.21 3.61 -5.38
CA TYR A 221 21.99 2.43 -4.53
C TYR A 221 23.15 1.43 -4.66
N PRO A 222 24.35 1.76 -4.16
CA PRO A 222 25.55 0.93 -4.34
C PRO A 222 25.45 -0.48 -3.77
N ARG A 223 24.59 -0.69 -2.76
CA ARG A 223 24.40 -1.98 -2.08
C ARG A 223 23.21 -2.80 -2.61
N ILE A 224 22.59 -2.40 -3.70
CA ILE A 224 21.34 -3.02 -4.21
C ILE A 224 21.47 -4.55 -4.36
N VAL A 225 22.58 -5.06 -4.88
CA VAL A 225 22.80 -6.50 -5.08
C VAL A 225 22.88 -7.25 -3.75
N GLU A 226 23.58 -6.68 -2.77
CA GLU A 226 23.73 -7.28 -1.42
C GLU A 226 22.38 -7.28 -0.69
N ASP A 227 21.63 -6.20 -0.82
CA ASP A 227 20.33 -6.03 -0.18
C ASP A 227 19.29 -7.02 -0.75
N TYR A 228 19.22 -7.22 -2.07
CA TYR A 228 18.40 -8.28 -2.66
C TYR A 228 18.77 -9.67 -2.16
N ARG A 229 20.07 -9.98 -2.08
CA ARG A 229 20.52 -11.30 -1.57
C ARG A 229 20.09 -11.55 -0.13
N ARG A 230 20.16 -10.51 0.71
CA ARG A 230 19.67 -10.58 2.09
C ARG A 230 18.16 -10.81 2.09
N SER A 231 17.42 -10.09 1.26
CA SER A 231 15.97 -10.18 1.18
C SER A 231 15.49 -11.56 0.71
N PHE A 232 16.17 -12.20 -0.25
CA PHE A 232 15.89 -13.58 -0.62
C PHE A 232 16.10 -14.54 0.57
N ALA A 233 17.16 -14.34 1.35
CA ALA A 233 17.40 -15.16 2.56
C ALA A 233 16.33 -14.92 3.63
N THR A 234 15.95 -13.66 3.87
CA THR A 234 14.88 -13.28 4.80
C THR A 234 13.57 -13.96 4.42
N VAL A 235 13.12 -13.84 3.16
CA VAL A 235 11.85 -14.44 2.72
C VAL A 235 11.85 -15.98 2.83
N ARG A 236 12.98 -16.64 2.56
CA ARG A 236 13.09 -18.09 2.76
C ARG A 236 12.90 -18.54 4.21
N ALA A 237 13.26 -17.67 5.14
CA ALA A 237 13.22 -17.97 6.58
C ALA A 237 11.91 -17.56 7.26
N LEU A 238 10.99 -16.87 6.56
CA LEU A 238 9.73 -16.41 7.15
C LEU A 238 8.90 -17.58 7.71
N PRO A 239 8.23 -17.40 8.85
CA PRO A 239 7.15 -18.27 9.28
C PRO A 239 5.95 -18.08 8.32
N CYS A 240 5.71 -19.04 7.42
CA CYS A 240 4.88 -18.81 6.26
C CYS A 240 4.11 -20.08 5.86
N ASP A 241 2.83 -20.13 6.23
CA ASP A 241 1.89 -21.12 5.73
C ASP A 241 1.14 -20.60 4.51
N VAL A 242 0.90 -19.27 4.45
CA VAL A 242 0.30 -18.56 3.34
C VAL A 242 1.16 -17.36 2.97
N LEU A 243 1.68 -17.37 1.75
CA LEU A 243 2.39 -16.24 1.16
C LEU A 243 1.42 -15.34 0.40
N LEU A 244 1.57 -14.03 0.58
CA LEU A 244 0.95 -12.96 -0.20
C LEU A 244 2.03 -11.97 -0.62
N THR A 245 1.84 -11.28 -1.74
CA THR A 245 2.78 -10.30 -2.28
C THR A 245 2.02 -9.07 -2.80
N PRO A 246 2.66 -7.90 -2.92
CA PRO A 246 2.03 -6.67 -3.44
C PRO A 246 1.38 -6.87 -4.82
N HIS A 247 2.04 -7.60 -5.72
CA HIS A 247 1.47 -8.08 -6.98
C HIS A 247 1.22 -9.58 -6.85
N PRO A 248 -0.04 -10.04 -6.92
CA PRO A 248 -0.44 -11.41 -6.60
C PRO A 248 0.15 -12.46 -7.55
N ASP A 249 0.34 -12.13 -8.82
CA ASP A 249 0.88 -13.00 -9.87
C ASP A 249 2.29 -13.50 -9.54
N PHE A 250 3.13 -12.68 -8.88
CA PHE A 250 4.49 -13.08 -8.49
C PHE A 250 4.52 -14.20 -7.46
N SER A 251 3.47 -14.33 -6.65
CA SER A 251 3.30 -15.41 -5.66
C SER A 251 2.30 -16.49 -6.08
N GLY A 252 1.79 -16.42 -7.32
CA GLY A 252 0.88 -17.41 -7.90
C GLY A 252 -0.56 -17.28 -7.46
N TRP A 253 -0.96 -16.11 -6.90
CA TRP A 253 -2.34 -15.78 -6.65
C TRP A 253 -2.99 -15.21 -7.92
N ASP A 254 -4.26 -15.55 -8.12
CA ASP A 254 -5.14 -15.00 -9.15
C ASP A 254 -6.45 -14.57 -8.48
N TYR A 255 -6.52 -13.33 -8.05
CA TYR A 255 -7.70 -12.83 -7.32
C TYR A 255 -8.98 -12.84 -8.15
N ALA A 256 -8.88 -12.78 -9.48
CA ALA A 256 -10.03 -12.88 -10.36
C ALA A 256 -10.68 -14.27 -10.34
N ALA A 257 -9.93 -15.31 -9.94
CA ALA A 257 -10.45 -16.67 -9.81
C ALA A 257 -11.33 -16.90 -8.55
N GLY A 258 -11.54 -15.88 -7.72
CA GLY A 258 -12.42 -15.96 -6.54
C GLY A 258 -12.01 -17.06 -5.57
N ALA A 259 -12.87 -18.03 -5.29
CA ALA A 259 -12.58 -19.12 -4.34
C ALA A 259 -11.34 -19.96 -4.73
N ALA A 260 -10.94 -19.97 -6.00
CA ALA A 260 -9.75 -20.68 -6.47
C ALA A 260 -8.49 -19.80 -6.51
N ALA A 261 -8.55 -18.56 -6.05
CA ALA A 261 -7.48 -17.56 -6.18
C ALA A 261 -6.11 -18.04 -5.70
N GLY A 262 -6.05 -18.80 -4.61
CA GLY A 262 -4.80 -19.33 -4.05
C GLY A 262 -4.43 -20.74 -4.53
N ALA A 263 -5.09 -21.31 -5.55
CA ALA A 263 -4.85 -22.69 -5.99
C ALA A 263 -3.40 -22.95 -6.47
N LYS A 264 -2.72 -21.92 -6.96
CA LYS A 264 -1.33 -21.97 -7.42
C LYS A 264 -0.37 -21.18 -6.53
N ALA A 265 -0.81 -20.75 -5.33
CA ALA A 265 -0.01 -19.95 -4.42
C ALA A 265 1.31 -20.66 -4.07
N MET A 266 2.39 -19.92 -4.13
CA MET A 266 3.74 -20.39 -3.82
C MET A 266 3.98 -20.41 -2.32
N SER A 267 4.92 -21.24 -1.86
CA SER A 267 5.51 -21.05 -0.54
C SER A 267 6.50 -19.88 -0.55
N CYS A 268 6.79 -19.29 0.62
CA CYS A 268 7.81 -18.26 0.76
C CYS A 268 9.17 -18.69 0.17
N LYS A 269 9.57 -19.93 0.42
CA LYS A 269 10.80 -20.49 -0.16
C LYS A 269 10.75 -20.52 -1.69
N ALA A 270 9.66 -20.99 -2.28
CA ALA A 270 9.53 -21.10 -3.74
C ALA A 270 9.53 -19.71 -4.41
N TYR A 271 8.87 -18.72 -3.80
CA TYR A 271 8.88 -17.34 -4.25
C TYR A 271 10.28 -16.71 -4.20
N ALA A 272 10.99 -16.87 -3.06
CA ALA A 272 12.35 -16.37 -2.93
C ALA A 272 13.29 -17.02 -3.95
N ASP A 273 13.22 -18.33 -4.14
CA ASP A 273 14.06 -19.08 -5.10
C ASP A 273 13.77 -18.65 -6.55
N ALA A 274 12.50 -18.44 -6.89
CA ALA A 274 12.12 -17.98 -8.23
C ALA A 274 12.58 -16.54 -8.48
N SER A 275 12.43 -15.66 -7.49
CA SER A 275 12.86 -14.26 -7.58
C SER A 275 14.38 -14.14 -7.68
N GLU A 276 15.14 -14.93 -6.90
CA GLU A 276 16.60 -14.93 -6.98
C GLU A 276 17.11 -15.44 -8.33
N ARG A 277 16.46 -16.45 -8.93
CA ARG A 277 16.82 -16.88 -10.30
C ARG A 277 16.60 -15.76 -11.32
N ARG A 278 15.46 -15.04 -11.28
CA ARG A 278 15.18 -13.90 -12.18
C ARG A 278 16.21 -12.79 -11.97
N PHE A 279 16.47 -12.43 -10.73
CA PHE A 279 17.48 -11.43 -10.36
C PHE A 279 18.87 -11.78 -10.88
N ASN A 280 19.33 -13.00 -10.68
CA ASN A 280 20.65 -13.46 -11.13
C ASN A 280 20.75 -13.48 -12.68
N ALA A 281 19.65 -13.77 -13.38
CA ALA A 281 19.61 -13.69 -14.85
C ALA A 281 19.75 -12.24 -15.32
N GLN A 282 19.05 -11.29 -14.70
CA GLN A 282 19.16 -9.85 -15.00
C GLN A 282 20.59 -9.36 -14.70
N LEU A 283 21.15 -9.70 -13.56
CA LEU A 283 22.51 -9.31 -13.17
C LEU A 283 23.58 -9.86 -14.15
N ALA A 284 23.40 -11.10 -14.63
CA ALA A 284 24.27 -11.69 -15.63
C ALA A 284 24.15 -10.98 -16.99
N GLU A 285 22.96 -10.56 -17.37
CA GLU A 285 22.71 -9.79 -18.58
C GLU A 285 23.40 -8.41 -18.53
N GLU A 286 23.28 -7.69 -17.41
CA GLU A 286 23.96 -6.42 -17.24
C GLU A 286 25.48 -6.56 -17.31
N ARG A 287 26.05 -7.63 -16.69
CA ARG A 287 27.48 -7.93 -16.80
C ARG A 287 27.96 -8.21 -18.22
N ARG A 288 27.07 -8.83 -19.02
CA ARG A 288 27.40 -9.06 -20.45
C ARG A 288 27.44 -7.77 -21.25
N LYS A 289 26.48 -6.86 -20.99
CA LYS A 289 26.38 -5.56 -21.68
C LYS A 289 27.49 -4.57 -21.27
N ALA A 290 28.06 -4.74 -20.07
CA ALA A 290 29.14 -3.90 -19.57
C ALA A 290 30.55 -4.30 -20.05
N ARG A 291 30.69 -5.43 -20.78
CA ARG A 291 31.94 -5.91 -21.40
C ARG A 291 32.06 -5.42 -22.82
#